data_2c267a60e83e5ac44e33cb0050c0b39c
#
_entry.id   2c267a60e83e5ac44e33cb0050c0b39c
#
_cell.length_a   1.000
_cell.length_b   1.000
_cell.length_c   1.000
_cell.angle_alpha   90.00
_cell.angle_beta   90.00
_cell.angle_gamma   90.00
#
_symmetry.space_group_name_H-M   'P 1'
#
loop_
_entity.id
_entity.type
_entity.pdbx_description
1 polymer ?
#
loop_
_entity_poly.entity_id
_entity_poly.type
_entity_poly.pdbx_seq_one_letter_code
_entity_poly.pdbx_strand_id
1 'polypeptide(L)'
;MEKVYINRANILTPFGNSIQANWNELVKGNSAVYKIDSFGHLKNFYAGKIDDEIFLNLKGQVEDNQIYTRLELFGILALQSIIDKSKISKRTAFVISTTKGNIDQLSDSLEKASITNFAKKIANYFRFKTEPIIISNACVSGVLAVNIAKRFIEMDEFDDAYVLALDELTNFVLTGFN
;
A
#
# COMPACT_ATOMS: atom_id res chain seq x y z
N MET A 1 9.78 6.02 -28.66
CA MET A 1 9.03 5.69 -27.44
C MET A 1 8.70 6.99 -26.72
N GLU A 2 7.46 7.16 -26.38
CA GLU A 2 7.00 8.31 -25.59
C GLU A 2 7.60 8.24 -24.18
N LYS A 3 7.98 9.40 -23.62
CA LYS A 3 8.59 9.40 -22.28
C LYS A 3 7.49 9.36 -21.22
N VAL A 4 7.59 8.41 -20.31
CA VAL A 4 6.70 8.28 -19.15
C VAL A 4 7.36 8.91 -17.92
N TYR A 5 6.60 9.69 -17.16
CA TYR A 5 7.08 10.44 -16.00
C TYR A 5 6.33 10.07 -14.74
N ILE A 6 7.02 10.08 -13.59
CA ILE A 6 6.38 10.03 -12.28
C ILE A 6 6.02 11.46 -11.89
N ASN A 7 4.71 11.73 -11.79
CA ASN A 7 4.19 13.07 -11.51
C ASN A 7 4.03 13.34 -10.00
N ARG A 8 3.55 12.34 -9.25
CA ARG A 8 3.33 12.42 -7.80
C ARG A 8 3.76 11.13 -7.14
N ALA A 9 4.18 11.24 -5.89
CA ALA A 9 4.49 10.09 -5.05
C ALA A 9 4.11 10.39 -3.60
N ASN A 10 3.87 9.32 -2.83
CA ASN A 10 3.68 9.38 -1.38
C ASN A 10 4.30 8.15 -0.73
N ILE A 11 4.62 8.26 0.55
CA ILE A 11 5.16 7.16 1.37
C ILE A 11 4.47 7.20 2.73
N LEU A 12 3.91 6.06 3.14
CA LEU A 12 3.36 5.84 4.47
C LEU A 12 4.25 4.86 5.25
N THR A 13 4.86 5.33 6.31
CA THR A 13 5.72 4.54 7.23
C THR A 13 5.48 4.99 8.68
N PRO A 14 6.16 4.38 9.68
CA PRO A 14 6.14 4.90 11.04
C PRO A 14 6.58 6.36 11.20
N PHE A 15 7.31 6.92 10.24
CA PHE A 15 7.68 8.35 10.22
C PHE A 15 6.55 9.28 9.74
N GLY A 16 5.45 8.73 9.24
CA GLY A 16 4.29 9.49 8.80
C GLY A 16 3.82 9.18 7.38
N ASN A 17 2.81 9.91 6.94
CA ASN A 17 2.14 9.73 5.65
C ASN A 17 2.49 10.87 4.67
N SER A 18 3.77 11.10 4.42
CA SER A 18 4.24 11.99 3.36
C SER A 18 5.71 11.76 3.06
N ILE A 19 6.14 12.08 1.83
CA ILE A 19 7.56 12.06 1.45
C ILE A 19 8.36 12.98 2.38
N GLN A 20 7.85 14.18 2.67
CA GLN A 20 8.58 15.16 3.48
C GLN A 20 8.81 14.68 4.92
N ALA A 21 7.80 14.07 5.56
CA ALA A 21 7.94 13.52 6.90
C ALA A 21 9.02 12.43 6.93
N ASN A 22 8.95 11.50 5.98
CA ASN A 22 9.93 10.42 5.86
C ASN A 22 11.34 10.95 5.57
N TRP A 23 11.49 11.89 4.64
CA TRP A 23 12.77 12.50 4.28
C TRP A 23 13.42 13.22 5.47
N ASN A 24 12.64 14.00 6.21
CA ASN A 24 13.14 14.74 7.37
C ASN A 24 13.76 13.84 8.44
N GLU A 25 13.21 12.64 8.66
CA GLU A 25 13.75 11.69 9.62
C GLU A 25 14.98 10.95 9.07
N LEU A 26 14.95 10.60 7.79
CA LEU A 26 16.08 9.92 7.13
C LEU A 26 17.33 10.80 7.09
N VAL A 27 17.22 12.10 6.78
CA VAL A 27 18.40 13.00 6.75
C VAL A 27 18.98 13.26 8.14
N LYS A 28 18.20 13.07 9.21
CA LYS A 28 18.70 13.11 10.60
C LYS A 28 19.40 11.81 11.01
N GLY A 29 19.37 10.77 10.17
CA GLY A 29 19.88 9.44 10.48
C GLY A 29 18.96 8.63 11.39
N ASN A 30 17.71 9.01 11.56
CA ASN A 30 16.76 8.30 12.41
C ASN A 30 16.30 6.99 11.73
N SER A 31 16.10 5.96 12.57
CA SER A 31 15.52 4.68 12.16
C SER A 31 14.14 4.50 12.79
N ALA A 32 13.17 4.04 11.99
CA ALA A 32 11.86 3.62 12.49
C ALA A 32 11.84 2.17 12.98
N VAL A 33 12.97 1.47 12.89
CA VAL A 33 13.12 0.12 13.42
C VAL A 33 13.52 0.20 14.88
N TYR A 34 12.70 -0.36 15.75
CA TYR A 34 12.93 -0.38 17.20
C TYR A 34 12.65 -1.77 17.78
N LYS A 35 13.10 -1.98 19.01
CA LYS A 35 12.85 -3.23 19.72
C LYS A 35 11.37 -3.30 20.12
N ILE A 36 10.71 -4.38 19.74
CA ILE A 36 9.34 -4.71 20.13
C ILE A 36 9.40 -5.85 21.15
N ASP A 37 8.83 -5.63 22.32
CA ASP A 37 8.86 -6.63 23.41
C ASP A 37 7.97 -7.83 23.09
N SER A 38 6.80 -7.58 22.47
CA SER A 38 5.89 -8.66 22.05
C SER A 38 4.99 -8.23 20.91
N PHE A 39 4.72 -9.17 19.99
CA PHE A 39 3.73 -9.05 18.93
C PHE A 39 3.17 -10.44 18.61
N GLY A 40 1.91 -10.69 18.95
CA GLY A 40 1.36 -12.04 18.91
C GLY A 40 2.13 -12.99 19.83
N HIS A 41 2.69 -14.04 19.26
CA HIS A 41 3.51 -15.03 19.98
C HIS A 41 5.01 -14.73 19.95
N LEU A 42 5.45 -13.75 19.17
CA LEU A 42 6.85 -13.35 19.04
C LEU A 42 7.25 -12.37 20.15
N LYS A 43 8.49 -12.50 20.63
CA LYS A 43 9.06 -11.67 21.70
C LYS A 43 10.46 -11.18 21.34
N ASN A 44 10.79 -9.97 21.80
CA ASN A 44 12.14 -9.40 21.74
C ASN A 44 12.76 -9.37 20.33
N PHE A 45 12.07 -8.77 19.37
CA PHE A 45 12.54 -8.61 17.99
C PHE A 45 12.58 -7.13 17.59
N TYR A 46 13.18 -6.83 16.42
CA TYR A 46 13.26 -5.49 15.88
C TYR A 46 12.38 -5.37 14.63
N ALA A 47 11.55 -4.34 14.60
CA ALA A 47 10.73 -4.02 13.42
C ALA A 47 10.31 -2.56 13.40
N GLY A 48 9.92 -2.06 12.21
CA GLY A 48 9.26 -0.77 12.03
C GLY A 48 7.74 -0.95 12.02
N LYS A 49 7.09 -0.71 13.14
CA LYS A 49 5.62 -0.78 13.27
C LYS A 49 5.04 0.63 13.30
N ILE A 50 3.97 0.86 12.54
CA ILE A 50 3.13 2.06 12.71
C ILE A 50 2.34 1.89 14.00
N ASP A 51 2.55 2.80 14.95
CA ASP A 51 1.89 2.78 16.26
C ASP A 51 0.37 2.85 16.12
N ASP A 52 -0.34 2.21 17.06
CA ASP A 52 -1.79 2.14 17.02
C ASP A 52 -2.43 3.51 17.23
N GLU A 53 -1.82 4.41 18.00
CA GLU A 53 -2.27 5.79 18.15
C GLU A 53 -2.17 6.56 16.83
N ILE A 54 -1.03 6.48 16.14
CA ILE A 54 -0.83 7.07 14.81
C ILE A 54 -1.85 6.50 13.83
N PHE A 55 -2.03 5.18 13.84
CA PHE A 55 -3.00 4.52 12.98
C PHE A 55 -4.43 5.00 13.23
N LEU A 56 -4.86 5.12 14.49
CA LEU A 56 -6.21 5.58 14.84
C LEU A 56 -6.47 7.02 14.37
N ASN A 57 -5.47 7.90 14.52
CA ASN A 57 -5.55 9.27 14.02
C ASN A 57 -5.67 9.32 12.48
N LEU A 58 -4.90 8.49 11.78
CA LEU A 58 -4.98 8.40 10.32
C LEU A 58 -6.30 7.76 9.85
N LYS A 59 -6.76 6.72 10.53
CA LYS A 59 -8.02 6.02 10.23
C LYS A 59 -9.21 6.98 10.20
N GLY A 60 -9.26 7.97 11.11
CA GLY A 60 -10.30 8.99 11.15
C GLY A 60 -10.42 9.84 9.88
N GLN A 61 -9.41 9.84 9.01
CA GLN A 61 -9.41 10.58 7.74
C GLN A 61 -10.07 9.81 6.58
N VAL A 62 -10.47 8.55 6.80
CA VAL A 62 -11.12 7.70 5.79
C VAL A 62 -12.60 7.58 6.07
N GLU A 63 -13.43 7.90 5.09
CA GLU A 63 -14.88 7.69 5.15
C GLU A 63 -15.19 6.19 5.27
N ASP A 64 -16.23 5.83 6.02
CA ASP A 64 -16.67 4.45 6.22
C ASP A 64 -15.55 3.49 6.67
N ASN A 65 -14.61 4.00 7.45
CA ASN A 65 -13.39 3.27 7.84
C ASN A 65 -13.63 1.93 8.56
N GLN A 66 -14.84 1.66 9.01
CA GLN A 66 -15.23 0.43 9.72
C GLN A 66 -15.25 -0.81 8.81
N ILE A 67 -15.44 -0.63 7.50
CA ILE A 67 -15.58 -1.72 6.54
C ILE A 67 -14.24 -2.17 5.94
N TYR A 68 -13.16 -1.46 6.25
CA TYR A 68 -11.82 -1.72 5.71
C TYR A 68 -10.91 -2.37 6.75
N THR A 69 -10.08 -3.30 6.29
CA THR A 69 -8.99 -3.86 7.10
C THR A 69 -7.89 -2.80 7.32
N ARG A 70 -6.97 -3.08 8.24
CA ARG A 70 -5.84 -2.20 8.51
C ARG A 70 -4.98 -1.96 7.24
N LEU A 71 -4.67 -3.02 6.48
CA LEU A 71 -3.93 -2.91 5.24
C LEU A 71 -4.68 -2.11 4.17
N GLU A 72 -5.99 -2.32 4.03
CA GLU A 72 -6.84 -1.55 3.12
C GLU A 72 -6.81 -0.06 3.46
N LEU A 73 -6.89 0.29 4.76
CA LEU A 73 -6.79 1.66 5.23
C LEU A 73 -5.42 2.28 4.92
N PHE A 74 -4.33 1.54 5.10
CA PHE A 74 -3.00 2.02 4.72
C PHE A 74 -2.91 2.32 3.22
N GLY A 75 -3.47 1.46 2.37
CA GLY A 75 -3.53 1.69 0.93
C GLY A 75 -4.34 2.94 0.56
N ILE A 76 -5.51 3.13 1.17
CA ILE A 76 -6.35 4.31 0.96
C ILE A 76 -5.61 5.57 1.39
N LEU A 77 -5.04 5.60 2.59
CA LEU A 77 -4.32 6.74 3.15
C LEU A 77 -3.09 7.12 2.30
N ALA A 78 -2.34 6.12 1.84
CA ALA A 78 -1.17 6.36 1.00
C ALA A 78 -1.52 7.00 -0.35
N LEU A 79 -2.66 6.62 -0.94
CA LEU A 79 -3.12 7.13 -2.22
C LEU A 79 -3.90 8.44 -2.11
N GLN A 80 -4.58 8.70 -1.00
CA GLN A 80 -5.53 9.82 -0.84
C GLN A 80 -4.90 11.18 -1.12
N SER A 81 -3.60 11.35 -0.81
CA SER A 81 -2.87 12.60 -1.02
C SER A 81 -2.46 12.84 -2.48
N ILE A 82 -2.44 11.79 -3.32
CA ILE A 82 -1.96 11.87 -4.70
C ILE A 82 -3.06 11.68 -5.74
N ILE A 83 -4.18 11.05 -5.36
CA ILE A 83 -5.30 10.78 -6.27
C ILE A 83 -6.22 11.99 -6.40
N ASP A 84 -6.52 12.34 -7.64
CA ASP A 84 -7.64 13.21 -8.01
C ASP A 84 -8.74 12.34 -8.65
N LYS A 85 -9.79 12.05 -7.87
CA LYS A 85 -10.90 11.19 -8.32
C LYS A 85 -11.58 11.71 -9.60
N SER A 86 -11.54 13.01 -9.87
CA SER A 86 -12.15 13.61 -11.05
C SER A 86 -11.40 13.30 -12.35
N LYS A 87 -10.13 12.94 -12.24
CA LYS A 87 -9.26 12.61 -13.38
C LYS A 87 -9.24 11.13 -13.74
N ILE A 88 -9.84 10.26 -12.90
CA ILE A 88 -9.86 8.83 -13.18
C ILE A 88 -10.79 8.55 -14.37
N SER A 89 -10.22 8.08 -15.46
CA SER A 89 -10.90 7.73 -16.71
C SER A 89 -10.95 6.21 -16.93
N LYS A 90 -11.52 5.79 -18.08
CA LYS A 90 -11.42 4.39 -18.54
C LYS A 90 -10.04 4.03 -19.08
N ARG A 91 -9.16 5.03 -19.24
CA ARG A 91 -7.76 4.86 -19.66
C ARG A 91 -6.77 5.14 -18.53
N THR A 92 -7.25 5.16 -17.27
CA THR A 92 -6.44 5.24 -16.07
C THR A 92 -6.24 3.83 -15.50
N ALA A 93 -5.01 3.32 -15.47
CA ALA A 93 -4.69 2.05 -14.84
C ALA A 93 -4.57 2.19 -13.32
N PHE A 94 -5.01 1.16 -12.59
CA PHE A 94 -4.67 0.99 -11.19
C PHE A 94 -3.84 -0.29 -11.03
N VAL A 95 -2.57 -0.13 -10.70
CA VAL A 95 -1.62 -1.24 -10.49
C VAL A 95 -1.34 -1.36 -9.01
N ILE A 96 -1.64 -2.50 -8.42
CA ILE A 96 -1.43 -2.77 -7.00
C ILE A 96 -0.42 -3.90 -6.82
N SER A 97 0.49 -3.71 -5.89
CA SER A 97 1.55 -4.66 -5.58
C SER A 97 1.53 -4.98 -4.09
N THR A 98 1.43 -6.25 -3.78
CA THR A 98 1.53 -6.79 -2.42
C THR A 98 2.01 -8.24 -2.47
N THR A 99 2.73 -8.69 -1.46
CA THR A 99 3.19 -10.09 -1.40
C THR A 99 2.20 -10.99 -0.68
N LYS A 100 1.44 -10.47 0.24
CA LYS A 100 0.56 -11.24 1.14
C LYS A 100 -0.89 -10.76 1.16
N GLY A 101 -1.14 -9.48 0.80
CA GLY A 101 -2.46 -8.89 0.95
C GLY A 101 -2.95 -8.95 2.40
N ASN A 102 -4.24 -9.18 2.57
CA ASN A 102 -4.89 -9.32 3.88
C ASN A 102 -4.67 -10.71 4.51
N ILE A 103 -3.43 -11.21 4.55
CA ILE A 103 -3.14 -12.59 5.01
C ILE A 103 -3.66 -12.89 6.42
N ASP A 104 -3.69 -11.91 7.33
CA ASP A 104 -4.22 -12.07 8.68
C ASP A 104 -5.73 -12.37 8.72
N GLN A 105 -6.44 -12.09 7.61
CA GLN A 105 -7.86 -12.43 7.48
C GLN A 105 -8.11 -13.89 7.05
N LEU A 106 -7.03 -14.66 6.81
CA LEU A 106 -7.14 -16.05 6.34
C LEU A 106 -7.85 -16.96 7.35
N SER A 107 -7.69 -16.71 8.64
CA SER A 107 -8.40 -17.43 9.70
C SER A 107 -9.90 -17.13 9.73
N ASP A 108 -10.31 -15.99 9.19
CA ASP A 108 -11.68 -15.52 9.17
C ASP A 108 -12.41 -16.01 7.90
N SER A 109 -11.81 -15.74 6.74
CA SER A 109 -12.39 -16.07 5.43
C SER A 109 -11.33 -15.98 4.32
N LEU A 110 -11.30 -16.99 3.45
CA LEU A 110 -10.51 -16.97 2.21
C LEU A 110 -10.85 -15.76 1.32
N GLU A 111 -12.14 -15.38 1.30
CA GLU A 111 -12.59 -14.23 0.53
C GLU A 111 -12.00 -12.92 1.06
N LYS A 112 -11.99 -12.72 2.38
CA LYS A 112 -11.39 -11.54 3.01
C LYS A 112 -9.87 -11.49 2.84
N ALA A 113 -9.19 -12.64 2.82
CA ALA A 113 -7.76 -12.75 2.58
C ALA A 113 -7.37 -12.58 1.09
N SER A 114 -8.33 -12.65 0.17
CA SER A 114 -8.08 -12.57 -1.26
C SER A 114 -7.43 -11.26 -1.67
N ILE A 115 -6.27 -11.33 -2.34
CA ILE A 115 -5.58 -10.16 -2.91
C ILE A 115 -6.46 -9.45 -3.93
N THR A 116 -7.26 -10.20 -4.70
CA THR A 116 -8.20 -9.64 -5.67
C THR A 116 -9.27 -8.79 -4.99
N ASN A 117 -9.87 -9.28 -3.91
CA ASN A 117 -10.88 -8.53 -3.16
C ASN A 117 -10.28 -7.30 -2.48
N PHE A 118 -9.09 -7.43 -1.91
CA PHE A 118 -8.31 -6.33 -1.37
C PHE A 118 -8.10 -5.21 -2.42
N ALA A 119 -7.61 -5.58 -3.61
CA ALA A 119 -7.37 -4.63 -4.70
C ALA A 119 -8.66 -3.96 -5.17
N LYS A 120 -9.75 -4.74 -5.33
CA LYS A 120 -11.07 -4.23 -5.74
C LYS A 120 -11.67 -3.26 -4.72
N LYS A 121 -11.53 -3.51 -3.43
CA LYS A 121 -12.01 -2.58 -2.39
C LYS A 121 -11.34 -1.22 -2.48
N ILE A 122 -10.02 -1.17 -2.65
CA ILE A 122 -9.29 0.09 -2.82
C ILE A 122 -9.67 0.76 -4.14
N ALA A 123 -9.75 0.01 -5.25
CA ALA A 123 -10.18 0.53 -6.53
C ALA A 123 -11.58 1.18 -6.46
N ASN A 124 -12.52 0.53 -5.78
CA ASN A 124 -13.89 1.02 -5.60
C ASN A 124 -13.93 2.30 -4.74
N TYR A 125 -13.14 2.39 -3.68
CA TYR A 125 -13.04 3.60 -2.85
C TYR A 125 -12.66 4.83 -3.68
N PHE A 126 -11.72 4.68 -4.59
CA PHE A 126 -11.28 5.76 -5.47
C PHE A 126 -12.09 5.88 -6.77
N ARG A 127 -13.03 4.96 -7.02
CA ARG A 127 -13.90 4.91 -8.21
C ARG A 127 -13.13 4.69 -9.51
N PHE A 128 -12.11 3.85 -9.49
CA PHE A 128 -11.44 3.40 -10.71
C PHE A 128 -12.45 2.77 -11.68
N LYS A 129 -12.23 2.99 -12.96
CA LYS A 129 -13.12 2.50 -14.04
C LYS A 129 -12.61 1.20 -14.67
N THR A 130 -11.40 0.81 -14.32
CA THR A 130 -10.69 -0.37 -14.81
C THR A 130 -10.50 -1.37 -13.66
N GLU A 131 -10.44 -2.66 -13.98
CA GLU A 131 -10.06 -3.68 -13.01
C GLU A 131 -8.62 -3.44 -12.55
N PRO A 132 -8.32 -3.63 -11.26
CA PRO A 132 -6.97 -3.47 -10.74
C PRO A 132 -6.04 -4.54 -11.30
N ILE A 133 -4.83 -4.13 -11.70
CA ILE A 133 -3.76 -5.01 -12.15
C ILE A 133 -2.92 -5.39 -10.93
N ILE A 134 -2.87 -6.68 -10.60
CA ILE A 134 -2.22 -7.17 -9.38
C ILE A 134 -0.86 -7.74 -9.72
N ILE A 135 0.17 -7.26 -9.01
CA ILE A 135 1.55 -7.70 -9.15
C ILE A 135 2.00 -8.30 -7.82
N SER A 136 2.51 -9.53 -7.87
CA SER A 136 3.09 -10.19 -6.71
C SER A 136 4.34 -10.95 -7.12
N ASN A 137 5.51 -10.44 -6.74
CA ASN A 137 6.81 -11.03 -7.06
C ASN A 137 7.82 -10.74 -5.94
N ALA A 138 7.56 -11.27 -4.75
CA ALA A 138 8.41 -11.12 -3.57
C ALA A 138 8.92 -9.67 -3.38
N CYS A 139 10.20 -9.50 -3.09
CA CYS A 139 10.81 -8.19 -2.76
C CYS A 139 10.82 -7.20 -3.93
N VAL A 140 10.68 -7.64 -5.18
CA VAL A 140 10.70 -6.77 -6.37
C VAL A 140 9.32 -6.33 -6.83
N SER A 141 8.25 -6.73 -6.13
CA SER A 141 6.86 -6.47 -6.54
C SER A 141 6.61 -4.99 -6.83
N GLY A 142 7.06 -4.08 -5.96
CA GLY A 142 6.83 -2.64 -6.11
C GLY A 142 7.51 -2.05 -7.34
N VAL A 143 8.78 -2.39 -7.58
CA VAL A 143 9.53 -1.93 -8.77
C VAL A 143 8.92 -2.52 -10.04
N LEU A 144 8.51 -3.79 -9.99
CA LEU A 144 7.85 -4.44 -11.12
C LEU A 144 6.51 -3.79 -11.46
N ALA A 145 5.72 -3.40 -10.44
CA ALA A 145 4.46 -2.70 -10.64
C ALA A 145 4.66 -1.35 -11.38
N VAL A 146 5.67 -0.58 -11.01
CA VAL A 146 6.03 0.68 -11.70
C VAL A 146 6.46 0.40 -13.15
N ASN A 147 7.26 -0.65 -13.39
CA ASN A 147 7.71 -1.02 -14.73
C ASN A 147 6.53 -1.47 -15.61
N ILE A 148 5.60 -2.25 -15.07
CA ILE A 148 4.40 -2.70 -15.78
C ILE A 148 3.50 -1.52 -16.12
N ALA A 149 3.25 -0.62 -15.16
CA ALA A 149 2.50 0.61 -15.41
C ALA A 149 3.12 1.45 -16.55
N LYS A 150 4.45 1.63 -16.51
CA LYS A 150 5.19 2.31 -17.57
C LYS A 150 4.97 1.65 -18.93
N ARG A 151 5.08 0.32 -19.01
CA ARG A 151 4.90 -0.42 -20.27
C ARG A 151 3.49 -0.27 -20.84
N PHE A 152 2.47 -0.32 -20.01
CA PHE A 152 1.09 -0.14 -20.48
C PHE A 152 0.86 1.27 -21.06
N ILE A 153 1.47 2.30 -20.49
CA ILE A 153 1.43 3.66 -21.06
C ILE A 153 2.21 3.72 -22.39
N GLU A 154 3.41 3.13 -22.47
CA GLU A 154 4.21 3.08 -23.68
C GLU A 154 3.55 2.30 -24.84
N MET A 155 2.68 1.34 -24.51
CA MET A 155 1.89 0.55 -25.48
C MET A 155 0.56 1.20 -25.84
N ASP A 156 0.27 2.40 -25.33
CA ASP A 156 -1.00 3.13 -25.53
C ASP A 156 -2.23 2.36 -25.03
N GLU A 157 -2.07 1.47 -24.07
CA GLU A 157 -3.21 0.79 -23.39
C GLU A 157 -3.88 1.71 -22.38
N PHE A 158 -3.09 2.56 -21.69
CA PHE A 158 -3.55 3.54 -20.72
C PHE A 158 -2.84 4.87 -20.91
N ASP A 159 -3.53 5.98 -20.56
CA ASP A 159 -2.96 7.33 -20.62
C ASP A 159 -2.15 7.66 -19.37
N ASP A 160 -2.57 7.11 -18.24
CA ASP A 160 -1.92 7.28 -16.94
C ASP A 160 -2.13 6.06 -16.03
N ALA A 161 -1.38 6.01 -14.93
CA ALA A 161 -1.48 4.93 -13.95
C ALA A 161 -1.25 5.43 -12.53
N TYR A 162 -2.01 4.88 -11.59
CA TYR A 162 -1.71 4.92 -10.17
C TYR A 162 -1.12 3.58 -9.75
N VAL A 163 0.05 3.64 -9.10
CA VAL A 163 0.73 2.44 -8.59
C VAL A 163 0.73 2.48 -7.07
N LEU A 164 0.23 1.42 -6.45
CA LEU A 164 0.26 1.22 -5.01
C LEU A 164 1.07 -0.03 -4.67
N ALA A 165 2.15 0.13 -3.92
CA ALA A 165 2.94 -0.98 -3.41
C ALA A 165 2.89 -0.96 -1.88
N LEU A 166 2.39 -2.03 -1.26
CA LEU A 166 2.26 -2.11 0.19
C LEU A 166 2.28 -3.54 0.70
N ASP A 167 2.83 -3.69 1.89
CA ASP A 167 2.70 -4.86 2.74
C ASP A 167 2.58 -4.39 4.21
N GLU A 168 1.96 -5.19 5.05
CA GLU A 168 1.77 -4.91 6.48
C GLU A 168 2.63 -5.83 7.33
N LEU A 169 3.11 -5.30 8.46
CA LEU A 169 3.77 -6.08 9.49
C LEU A 169 2.71 -6.91 10.24
N THR A 170 2.63 -8.20 9.95
CA THR A 170 1.67 -9.14 10.53
C THR A 170 2.37 -10.26 11.27
N ASN A 171 1.61 -11.00 12.10
CA ASN A 171 2.15 -12.20 12.75
C ASN A 171 2.66 -13.22 11.74
N PHE A 172 1.95 -13.40 10.62
CA PHE A 172 2.35 -14.30 9.55
C PHE A 172 3.71 -13.91 8.96
N VAL A 173 3.90 -12.62 8.64
CA VAL A 173 5.14 -12.12 8.07
C VAL A 173 6.30 -12.27 9.06
N LEU A 174 6.09 -11.84 10.30
CA LEU A 174 7.13 -11.92 11.34
C LEU A 174 7.55 -13.37 11.64
N THR A 175 6.61 -14.30 11.68
CA THR A 175 6.92 -15.72 11.90
C THR A 175 7.72 -16.32 10.75
N GLY A 176 7.52 -15.83 9.53
CA GLY A 176 8.26 -16.31 8.36
C GLY A 176 9.70 -15.78 8.27
N PHE A 177 10.04 -14.71 9.01
CA PHE A 177 11.36 -14.08 9.01
C PHE A 177 12.17 -14.27 10.31
N ASN A 178 11.62 -14.98 11.30
CA ASN A 178 12.25 -15.14 12.63
C ASN A 178 12.82 -16.56 12.87
#